data_f724657d5f6178d7a9efe677df653529
#
_entry.id   f724657d5f6178d7a9efe677df653529
#
_cell.length_a   1.000
_cell.length_b   1.000
_cell.length_c   1.000
_cell.angle_alpha   90.00
_cell.angle_beta   90.00
_cell.angle_gamma   90.00
#
_symmetry.space_group_name_H-M   'P 1'
#
loop_
_entity.id
_entity.type
_entity.pdbx_description
1 polymer ?
#
loop_
_entity_poly.entity_id
_entity_poly.type
_entity_poly.pdbx_seq_one_letter_code
_entity_poly.pdbx_strand_id
1 'polypeptide(L)'
;LEDVAQAHGSTWKGRYLGTFGDAGCFSTHERKLITTGEGGFILTDRQDIAAAARVLVRYGIENDVGGVKLGSNYKLGAIPAALGLSQLAKLDAKLTGRKRIGDQIRAALSGLGWLTEFEIEPSSVHNGYSLVYQVTDPKIEVWPMSEWLAKEGVVSDTWRYRYKPMYNMPLFQPYAKQCVNAERIIPRTITFPCHEGLSDEDIAFMVDRIAAAPKAGAS
;
A
#
# COMPACT_ATOMS: atom_id res chain seq x y z
N LEU A 1 8.09 -16.00 -0.43
CA LEU A 1 6.85 -15.37 -0.04
C LEU A 1 6.77 -13.96 -0.61
N GLU A 2 5.64 -13.58 -1.23
CA GLU A 2 5.39 -12.23 -1.73
C GLU A 2 4.36 -11.52 -0.85
N ASP A 3 4.70 -10.32 -0.38
CA ASP A 3 3.72 -9.41 0.25
C ASP A 3 3.05 -8.58 -0.85
N VAL A 4 1.81 -8.92 -1.17
CA VAL A 4 0.99 -8.27 -2.20
C VAL A 4 -0.14 -7.46 -1.57
N ALA A 5 -0.05 -7.17 -0.26
CA ALA A 5 -1.11 -6.48 0.48
C ALA A 5 -1.48 -5.10 -0.08
N GLN A 6 -0.62 -4.47 -0.88
CA GLN A 6 -0.86 -3.18 -1.55
C GLN A 6 -0.68 -3.27 -3.07
N ALA A 7 -0.47 -4.47 -3.64
CA ALA A 7 -0.07 -4.63 -5.02
C ALA A 7 -1.09 -5.41 -5.89
N HIS A 8 -2.36 -5.43 -5.49
CA HIS A 8 -3.43 -6.07 -6.28
C HIS A 8 -3.43 -5.59 -7.74
N GLY A 9 -3.28 -6.50 -8.68
CA GLY A 9 -3.28 -6.21 -10.11
C GLY A 9 -1.99 -5.56 -10.63
N SER A 10 -0.99 -5.29 -9.80
CA SER A 10 0.34 -4.88 -10.26
C SER A 10 1.02 -6.03 -10.98
N THR A 11 1.82 -5.69 -12.00
CA THR A 11 2.56 -6.69 -12.78
C THR A 11 4.03 -6.35 -12.89
N TRP A 12 4.85 -7.37 -13.06
CA TRP A 12 6.26 -7.27 -13.48
C TRP A 12 6.50 -8.19 -14.66
N LYS A 13 7.06 -7.67 -15.74
CA LYS A 13 7.28 -8.39 -17.00
C LYS A 13 6.00 -9.09 -17.51
N GLY A 14 4.85 -8.40 -17.39
CA GLY A 14 3.55 -8.89 -17.82
C GLY A 14 2.91 -9.97 -16.94
N ARG A 15 3.54 -10.38 -15.84
CA ARG A 15 3.03 -11.36 -14.90
C ARG A 15 2.59 -10.70 -13.60
N TYR A 16 1.46 -11.10 -13.02
CA TYR A 16 0.94 -10.53 -11.78
C TYR A 16 1.86 -10.78 -10.59
N LEU A 17 2.05 -9.76 -9.75
CA LEU A 17 2.70 -9.91 -8.44
C LEU A 17 1.86 -10.83 -7.57
N GLY A 18 2.54 -11.64 -6.75
CA GLY A 18 1.93 -12.70 -5.94
C GLY A 18 1.91 -14.06 -6.62
N THR A 19 2.49 -14.15 -7.85
CA THR A 19 2.56 -15.40 -8.62
C THR A 19 4.00 -15.85 -8.93
N PHE A 20 5.01 -15.13 -8.44
CA PHE A 20 6.43 -15.46 -8.70
C PHE A 20 7.01 -16.41 -7.67
N GLY A 21 6.66 -16.22 -6.38
CA GLY A 21 7.16 -17.02 -5.28
C GLY A 21 6.28 -18.23 -4.99
N ASP A 22 6.59 -18.96 -3.91
CA ASP A 22 5.82 -20.11 -3.46
C ASP A 22 4.40 -19.72 -3.01
N ALA A 23 4.22 -18.50 -2.51
CA ALA A 23 2.92 -17.96 -2.10
C ALA A 23 2.90 -16.44 -2.15
N GLY A 24 1.79 -15.86 -2.61
CA GLY A 24 1.44 -14.45 -2.51
C GLY A 24 0.41 -14.22 -1.41
N CYS A 25 0.66 -13.22 -0.53
CA CYS A 25 -0.25 -12.83 0.54
C CYS A 25 -0.93 -11.51 0.20
N PHE A 26 -2.26 -11.51 0.21
CA PHE A 26 -3.10 -10.39 -0.17
C PHE A 26 -3.95 -9.93 1.02
N SER A 27 -4.04 -8.63 1.23
CA SER A 27 -4.94 -8.03 2.21
C SER A 27 -6.22 -7.56 1.53
N THR A 28 -7.37 -7.81 2.16
CA THR A 28 -8.66 -7.26 1.76
C THR A 28 -9.27 -6.34 2.82
N HIS A 29 -8.39 -5.71 3.63
CA HIS A 29 -8.77 -4.65 4.57
C HIS A 29 -9.53 -3.51 3.86
N GLU A 30 -10.33 -2.73 4.59
CA GLU A 30 -11.21 -1.67 4.05
C GLU A 30 -10.54 -0.69 3.08
N ARG A 31 -9.23 -0.43 3.24
CA ARG A 31 -8.46 0.52 2.43
C ARG A 31 -7.78 -0.10 1.22
N LYS A 32 -7.99 -1.38 0.98
CA LYS A 32 -7.35 -2.05 -0.17
C LYS A 32 -8.17 -1.87 -1.43
N LEU A 33 -7.51 -2.04 -2.56
CA LEU A 33 -8.12 -1.93 -3.88
C LEU A 33 -9.33 -2.87 -4.04
N ILE A 34 -9.16 -4.10 -3.52
CA ILE A 34 -10.22 -5.09 -3.31
C ILE A 34 -10.45 -5.17 -1.81
N THR A 35 -11.65 -4.86 -1.35
CA THR A 35 -11.95 -4.91 0.07
C THR A 35 -13.09 -5.86 0.40
N THR A 36 -12.97 -6.48 1.57
CA THR A 36 -14.03 -7.26 2.23
C THR A 36 -14.38 -6.70 3.61
N GLY A 37 -13.96 -5.43 3.88
CA GLY A 37 -13.93 -4.82 5.20
C GLY A 37 -12.65 -5.20 5.92
N GLU A 38 -12.59 -6.39 6.45
CA GLU A 38 -11.39 -7.05 6.99
C GLU A 38 -11.18 -8.39 6.30
N GLY A 39 -9.93 -8.82 6.16
CA GLY A 39 -9.60 -10.12 5.62
C GLY A 39 -8.35 -10.13 4.75
N GLY A 40 -8.18 -11.25 4.07
CA GLY A 40 -7.08 -11.50 3.14
C GLY A 40 -7.19 -12.90 2.54
N PHE A 41 -6.28 -13.19 1.64
CA PHE A 41 -6.16 -14.53 1.05
C PHE A 41 -4.71 -14.84 0.68
N ILE A 42 -4.42 -16.12 0.54
CA ILE A 42 -3.15 -16.63 0.05
C ILE A 42 -3.39 -17.23 -1.33
N LEU A 43 -2.53 -16.89 -2.28
CA LEU A 43 -2.47 -17.47 -3.61
C LEU A 43 -1.22 -18.33 -3.71
N THR A 44 -1.37 -19.61 -4.09
CA THR A 44 -0.26 -20.56 -4.23
C THR A 44 -0.61 -21.71 -5.15
N ASP A 45 0.37 -22.17 -5.94
CA ASP A 45 0.28 -23.41 -6.72
C ASP A 45 0.76 -24.64 -5.90
N ARG A 46 1.33 -24.40 -4.72
CA ARG A 46 1.84 -25.46 -3.84
C ARG A 46 0.73 -26.03 -2.97
N GLN A 47 0.41 -27.31 -3.19
CA GLN A 47 -0.64 -28.02 -2.46
C GLN A 47 -0.33 -28.18 -0.97
N ASP A 48 0.94 -28.35 -0.60
CA ASP A 48 1.37 -28.43 0.80
C ASP A 48 1.13 -27.12 1.56
N ILE A 49 1.41 -25.97 0.95
CA ILE A 49 1.13 -24.64 1.52
C ILE A 49 -0.38 -24.43 1.64
N ALA A 50 -1.14 -24.76 0.59
CA ALA A 50 -2.59 -24.61 0.61
C ALA A 50 -3.24 -25.49 1.69
N ALA A 51 -2.77 -26.74 1.86
CA ALA A 51 -3.25 -27.66 2.89
C ALA A 51 -2.92 -27.13 4.29
N ALA A 52 -1.67 -26.72 4.54
CA ALA A 52 -1.25 -26.17 5.81
C ALA A 52 -2.05 -24.90 6.19
N ALA A 53 -2.27 -23.99 5.24
CA ALA A 53 -3.06 -22.79 5.45
C ALA A 53 -4.52 -23.14 5.84
N ARG A 54 -5.16 -24.09 5.14
CA ARG A 54 -6.53 -24.52 5.48
C ARG A 54 -6.64 -25.08 6.89
N VAL A 55 -5.67 -25.87 7.34
CA VAL A 55 -5.61 -26.39 8.71
C VAL A 55 -5.46 -25.26 9.72
N LEU A 56 -4.51 -24.34 9.48
CA LEU A 56 -4.22 -23.21 10.37
C LEU A 56 -5.44 -22.31 10.58
N VAL A 57 -6.16 -21.94 9.52
CA VAL A 57 -7.31 -21.03 9.61
C VAL A 57 -8.57 -21.70 10.19
N ARG A 58 -8.57 -23.02 10.38
CA ARG A 58 -9.69 -23.83 10.88
C ARG A 58 -9.36 -24.53 12.21
N TYR A 59 -8.81 -23.80 13.17
CA TYR A 59 -8.50 -24.32 14.52
C TYR A 59 -7.52 -25.49 14.55
N GLY A 60 -6.69 -25.70 13.55
CA GLY A 60 -5.81 -26.87 13.46
C GLY A 60 -6.54 -28.19 13.17
N ILE A 61 -7.73 -28.14 12.58
CA ILE A 61 -8.50 -29.32 12.18
C ILE A 61 -7.91 -29.91 10.91
N GLU A 62 -7.52 -31.16 10.96
CA GLU A 62 -7.04 -31.98 9.86
C GLU A 62 -7.85 -33.27 9.77
N ASN A 63 -8.36 -33.61 8.58
CA ASN A 63 -9.22 -34.77 8.35
C ASN A 63 -10.40 -34.88 9.34
N ASP A 64 -11.05 -33.74 9.62
CA ASP A 64 -12.17 -33.58 10.56
C ASP A 64 -11.83 -33.90 12.03
N VAL A 65 -10.55 -34.07 12.35
CA VAL A 65 -10.06 -34.22 13.72
C VAL A 65 -9.51 -32.89 14.24
N GLY A 66 -10.07 -32.42 15.36
CA GLY A 66 -9.62 -31.19 16.03
C GLY A 66 -8.37 -31.42 16.88
N GLY A 67 -7.57 -30.36 17.06
CA GLY A 67 -6.40 -30.37 17.94
C GLY A 67 -5.19 -31.13 17.40
N VAL A 68 -5.16 -31.47 16.11
CA VAL A 68 -4.03 -32.15 15.46
C VAL A 68 -2.85 -31.22 15.29
N LYS A 69 -3.13 -29.94 14.95
CA LYS A 69 -2.12 -28.89 14.78
C LYS A 69 -2.54 -27.59 15.47
N LEU A 70 -1.60 -26.68 15.66
CA LEU A 70 -1.93 -25.32 16.06
C LEU A 70 -2.75 -24.63 14.97
N GLY A 71 -3.76 -23.89 15.39
CA GLY A 71 -4.61 -23.14 14.47
C GLY A 71 -5.52 -22.17 15.20
N SER A 72 -6.12 -21.25 14.45
CA SER A 72 -7.05 -20.26 14.96
C SER A 72 -8.22 -20.10 14.00
N ASN A 73 -9.21 -19.30 14.39
CA ASN A 73 -10.32 -18.97 13.52
C ASN A 73 -9.97 -17.75 12.64
N TYR A 74 -9.31 -18.02 11.54
CA TYR A 74 -9.00 -17.00 10.51
C TYR A 74 -9.81 -17.19 9.22
N LYS A 75 -10.91 -17.93 9.30
CA LYS A 75 -11.79 -18.13 8.13
C LYS A 75 -12.42 -16.80 7.69
N LEU A 76 -12.31 -16.49 6.40
CA LEU A 76 -13.14 -15.45 5.83
C LEU A 76 -14.60 -15.92 5.79
N GLY A 77 -15.52 -15.12 6.35
CA GLY A 77 -16.94 -15.43 6.34
C GLY A 77 -17.57 -15.37 4.93
N ALA A 78 -18.71 -16.01 4.73
CA ALA A 78 -19.38 -16.06 3.43
C ALA A 78 -19.78 -14.68 2.90
N ILE A 79 -20.25 -13.78 3.77
CA ILE A 79 -20.67 -12.41 3.37
C ILE A 79 -19.47 -11.59 2.88
N PRO A 80 -18.35 -11.45 3.64
CA PRO A 80 -17.16 -10.79 3.13
C PRO A 80 -16.59 -11.49 1.87
N ALA A 81 -16.64 -12.80 1.76
CA ALA A 81 -16.20 -13.50 0.56
C ALA A 81 -17.03 -13.14 -0.68
N ALA A 82 -18.36 -13.07 -0.56
CA ALA A 82 -19.23 -12.63 -1.65
C ALA A 82 -18.96 -11.18 -2.06
N LEU A 83 -18.71 -10.29 -1.09
CA LEU A 83 -18.27 -8.91 -1.35
C LEU A 83 -16.94 -8.92 -2.12
N GLY A 84 -15.97 -9.74 -1.70
CA GLY A 84 -14.67 -9.88 -2.36
C GLY A 84 -14.80 -10.30 -3.83
N LEU A 85 -15.64 -11.26 -4.15
CA LEU A 85 -15.92 -11.66 -5.53
C LEU A 85 -16.49 -10.51 -6.36
N SER A 86 -17.44 -9.72 -5.80
CA SER A 86 -17.99 -8.54 -6.46
C SER A 86 -16.94 -7.44 -6.68
N GLN A 87 -16.00 -7.28 -5.74
CA GLN A 87 -14.89 -6.32 -5.87
C GLN A 87 -13.87 -6.79 -6.91
N LEU A 88 -13.55 -8.07 -6.92
CA LEU A 88 -12.60 -8.68 -7.88
C LEU A 88 -13.10 -8.50 -9.33
N ALA A 89 -14.39 -8.68 -9.57
CA ALA A 89 -15.00 -8.47 -10.89
C ALA A 89 -14.84 -7.02 -11.42
N LYS A 90 -14.53 -6.06 -10.55
CA LYS A 90 -14.34 -4.63 -10.89
C LYS A 90 -12.86 -4.23 -10.94
N LEU A 91 -11.92 -5.17 -10.73
CA LEU A 91 -10.50 -4.86 -10.57
C LEU A 91 -9.94 -4.09 -11.77
N ASP A 92 -10.18 -4.54 -12.99
CA ASP A 92 -9.62 -3.91 -14.20
C ASP A 92 -10.14 -2.47 -14.39
N ALA A 93 -11.42 -2.23 -14.12
CA ALA A 93 -12.00 -0.89 -14.17
C ALA A 93 -11.37 0.04 -13.11
N LYS A 94 -11.13 -0.48 -11.89
CA LYS A 94 -10.45 0.26 -10.83
C LYS A 94 -8.99 0.58 -11.19
N LEU A 95 -8.26 -0.37 -11.74
CA LEU A 95 -6.88 -0.17 -12.19
C LEU A 95 -6.80 0.90 -13.29
N THR A 96 -7.70 0.83 -14.26
CA THR A 96 -7.80 1.83 -15.34
C THR A 96 -8.11 3.22 -14.78
N GLY A 97 -9.08 3.33 -13.89
CA GLY A 97 -9.44 4.59 -13.23
C GLY A 97 -8.27 5.17 -12.43
N ARG A 98 -7.60 4.35 -11.61
CA ARG A 98 -6.43 4.77 -10.84
C ARG A 98 -5.25 5.20 -11.70
N LYS A 99 -5.01 4.49 -12.80
CA LYS A 99 -3.97 4.90 -13.75
C LYS A 99 -4.26 6.30 -14.30
N ARG A 100 -5.48 6.56 -14.77
CA ARG A 100 -5.89 7.87 -15.28
C ARG A 100 -5.67 8.98 -14.25
N ILE A 101 -6.17 8.77 -13.03
CA ILE A 101 -6.02 9.72 -11.90
C ILE A 101 -4.54 9.93 -11.56
N GLY A 102 -3.77 8.84 -11.46
CA GLY A 102 -2.34 8.92 -11.18
C GLY A 102 -1.58 9.72 -12.23
N ASP A 103 -1.89 9.53 -13.52
CA ASP A 103 -1.26 10.27 -14.60
C ASP A 103 -1.61 11.78 -14.55
N GLN A 104 -2.85 12.14 -14.20
CA GLN A 104 -3.25 13.54 -13.98
C GLN A 104 -2.49 14.18 -12.81
N ILE A 105 -2.39 13.49 -11.69
CA ILE A 105 -1.66 13.99 -10.50
C ILE A 105 -0.17 14.15 -10.84
N ARG A 106 0.46 13.16 -11.50
CA ARG A 106 1.87 13.24 -11.92
C ARG A 106 2.13 14.43 -12.82
N ALA A 107 1.27 14.63 -13.83
CA ALA A 107 1.38 15.77 -14.73
C ALA A 107 1.30 17.11 -13.99
N ALA A 108 0.36 17.23 -13.05
CA ALA A 108 0.17 18.46 -12.27
C ALA A 108 1.33 18.71 -11.29
N LEU A 109 1.92 17.68 -10.71
CA LEU A 109 3.07 17.80 -9.77
C LEU A 109 4.42 17.95 -10.47
N SER A 110 4.52 17.68 -11.77
CA SER A 110 5.79 17.67 -12.53
C SER A 110 6.55 19.01 -12.49
N GLY A 111 5.82 20.13 -12.29
CA GLY A 111 6.42 21.47 -12.17
C GLY A 111 7.02 21.77 -10.79
N LEU A 112 6.82 20.92 -9.79
CA LEU A 112 7.34 21.11 -8.44
C LEU A 112 8.76 20.52 -8.32
N GLY A 113 9.78 21.32 -8.62
CA GLY A 113 11.18 20.89 -8.68
C GLY A 113 11.77 20.32 -7.37
N TRP A 114 11.01 20.33 -6.27
CA TRP A 114 11.38 19.76 -4.98
C TRP A 114 10.73 18.38 -4.68
N LEU A 115 9.92 17.86 -5.63
CA LEU A 115 9.35 16.52 -5.59
C LEU A 115 9.91 15.67 -6.73
N THR A 116 10.31 14.45 -6.43
CA THR A 116 10.70 13.44 -7.42
C THR A 116 9.93 12.15 -7.12
N GLU A 117 9.17 11.65 -8.08
CA GLU A 117 8.52 10.35 -7.93
C GLU A 117 9.58 9.24 -7.86
N PHE A 118 9.38 8.23 -7.01
CA PHE A 118 10.25 7.07 -7.01
C PHE A 118 10.15 6.35 -8.36
N GLU A 119 11.31 6.05 -8.94
CA GLU A 119 11.37 5.29 -10.18
C GLU A 119 10.75 3.91 -9.99
N ILE A 120 9.87 3.56 -10.90
CA ILE A 120 9.32 2.22 -11.03
C ILE A 120 10.12 1.50 -12.10
N GLU A 121 10.51 0.26 -11.84
CA GLU A 121 11.23 -0.56 -12.81
C GLU A 121 10.42 -0.63 -14.12
N PRO A 122 11.03 -0.36 -15.30
CA PRO A 122 10.31 -0.12 -16.57
C PRO A 122 9.39 -1.25 -17.04
N SER A 123 9.67 -2.50 -16.65
CA SER A 123 8.81 -3.65 -16.96
C SER A 123 7.71 -3.89 -15.93
N SER A 124 7.55 -2.99 -14.95
CA SER A 124 6.50 -3.04 -13.93
C SER A 124 5.31 -2.15 -14.29
N VAL A 125 4.11 -2.61 -13.93
CA VAL A 125 2.89 -1.80 -13.96
C VAL A 125 2.37 -1.69 -12.53
N HIS A 126 2.37 -0.47 -12.01
CA HIS A 126 1.90 -0.16 -10.66
C HIS A 126 0.38 0.02 -10.65
N ASN A 127 -0.28 -0.44 -9.60
CA ASN A 127 -1.74 -0.37 -9.47
C ASN A 127 -2.29 1.00 -9.00
N GLY A 128 -1.42 1.97 -8.75
CA GLY A 128 -1.84 3.28 -8.24
C GLY A 128 -2.39 3.25 -6.81
N TYR A 129 -1.94 2.32 -5.96
CA TYR A 129 -2.37 2.27 -4.55
C TYR A 129 -2.09 3.58 -3.82
N SER A 130 -0.90 4.13 -3.98
CA SER A 130 -0.54 5.49 -3.61
C SER A 130 0.60 5.97 -4.49
N LEU A 131 0.74 7.27 -4.68
CA LEU A 131 1.87 7.86 -5.39
C LEU A 131 2.96 8.17 -4.38
N VAL A 132 4.17 7.68 -4.63
CA VAL A 132 5.29 7.77 -3.68
C VAL A 132 6.35 8.71 -4.23
N TYR A 133 6.64 9.77 -3.48
CA TYR A 133 7.59 10.81 -3.86
C TYR A 133 8.70 10.96 -2.83
N GLN A 134 9.86 11.36 -3.30
CA GLN A 134 10.95 11.88 -2.49
C GLN A 134 10.91 13.40 -2.50
N VAL A 135 10.99 14.00 -1.32
CA VAL A 135 11.18 15.45 -1.15
C VAL A 135 12.68 15.72 -1.25
N THR A 136 13.11 16.42 -2.31
CA THR A 136 14.52 16.65 -2.63
C THR A 136 15.08 17.93 -2.02
N ASP A 137 14.25 18.95 -1.76
CA ASP A 137 14.69 20.20 -1.10
C ASP A 137 14.96 19.93 0.40
N PRO A 138 16.21 20.08 0.87
CA PRO A 138 16.56 19.84 2.27
C PRO A 138 15.88 20.80 3.26
N LYS A 139 15.37 21.93 2.79
CA LYS A 139 14.65 22.92 3.60
C LYS A 139 13.21 22.50 3.90
N ILE A 140 12.70 21.47 3.25
CA ILE A 140 11.35 20.96 3.49
C ILE A 140 11.44 19.75 4.42
N GLU A 141 10.84 19.87 5.59
CA GLU A 141 10.68 18.76 6.53
C GLU A 141 9.39 18.00 6.24
N VAL A 142 9.52 16.75 5.86
CA VAL A 142 8.40 15.91 5.38
C VAL A 142 7.34 15.72 6.45
N TRP A 143 7.72 15.51 7.71
CA TRP A 143 6.75 15.29 8.76
C TRP A 143 5.87 16.53 9.03
N PRO A 144 6.41 17.72 9.33
CA PRO A 144 5.62 18.93 9.47
C PRO A 144 4.77 19.24 8.22
N MET A 145 5.32 19.04 7.02
CA MET A 145 4.58 19.22 5.77
C MET A 145 3.39 18.24 5.68
N SER A 146 3.59 16.98 5.99
CA SER A 146 2.52 15.97 5.92
C SER A 146 1.43 16.23 6.97
N GLU A 147 1.80 16.75 8.14
CA GLU A 147 0.86 17.16 9.18
C GLU A 147 0.04 18.39 8.76
N TRP A 148 0.70 19.39 8.15
CA TRP A 148 0.01 20.55 7.60
C TRP A 148 -0.95 20.15 6.47
N LEU A 149 -0.51 19.33 5.51
CA LEU A 149 -1.36 18.81 4.43
C LEU A 149 -2.58 18.08 4.96
N ALA A 150 -2.41 17.28 6.02
CA ALA A 150 -3.54 16.57 6.63
C ALA A 150 -4.57 17.52 7.26
N LYS A 151 -4.12 18.63 7.88
CA LYS A 151 -5.00 19.70 8.40
C LYS A 151 -5.73 20.42 7.28
N GLU A 152 -5.09 20.57 6.12
CA GLU A 152 -5.68 21.15 4.91
C GLU A 152 -6.56 20.17 4.13
N GLY A 153 -6.78 18.96 4.62
CA GLY A 153 -7.64 17.95 3.98
C GLY A 153 -6.93 16.96 3.06
N VAL A 154 -5.61 17.09 2.86
CA VAL A 154 -4.81 16.15 2.05
C VAL A 154 -4.12 15.14 2.96
N VAL A 155 -4.79 14.01 3.19
CA VAL A 155 -4.32 12.97 4.11
C VAL A 155 -3.44 11.97 3.37
N SER A 156 -2.16 11.90 3.72
CA SER A 156 -1.19 10.95 3.17
C SER A 156 -0.97 9.73 4.08
N ASP A 157 -0.50 8.62 3.51
CA ASP A 157 -0.07 7.46 4.30
C ASP A 157 1.19 7.78 5.13
N THR A 158 2.06 8.68 4.64
CA THR A 158 3.20 9.20 5.41
C THR A 158 2.76 9.80 6.74
N TRP A 159 1.73 10.65 6.74
CA TRP A 159 1.16 11.22 7.95
C TRP A 159 0.46 10.17 8.81
N ARG A 160 -0.35 9.32 8.19
CA ARG A 160 -1.17 8.33 8.88
C ARG A 160 -0.35 7.29 9.62
N TYR A 161 0.69 6.74 8.99
CA TYR A 161 1.52 5.66 9.52
C TYR A 161 2.83 6.13 10.11
N ARG A 162 3.12 7.43 10.08
CA ARG A 162 4.33 8.04 10.67
C ARG A 162 5.58 7.29 10.25
N TYR A 163 5.85 7.25 8.94
CA TYR A 163 6.94 6.46 8.35
C TYR A 163 8.26 6.65 9.08
N LYS A 164 8.80 5.56 9.59
CA LYS A 164 10.10 5.49 10.26
C LYS A 164 10.66 4.07 10.11
N PRO A 165 11.98 3.89 10.21
CA PRO A 165 12.57 2.56 10.26
C PRO A 165 11.96 1.74 11.41
N MET A 166 11.67 0.46 11.16
CA MET A 166 10.96 -0.39 12.12
C MET A 166 11.71 -0.51 13.45
N TYR A 167 13.05 -0.55 13.42
CA TYR A 167 13.87 -0.61 14.64
C TYR A 167 13.82 0.67 15.51
N ASN A 168 13.20 1.76 15.01
CA ASN A 168 12.89 2.94 15.83
C ASN A 168 11.58 2.78 16.64
N MET A 169 10.90 1.64 16.50
CA MET A 169 9.76 1.28 17.34
C MET A 169 10.26 0.52 18.59
N PRO A 170 9.71 0.80 19.79
CA PRO A 170 10.23 0.24 21.05
C PRO A 170 10.43 -1.28 21.04
N LEU A 171 9.47 -2.02 20.48
CA LEU A 171 9.53 -3.49 20.42
C LEU A 171 10.73 -4.01 19.61
N PHE A 172 11.16 -3.26 18.59
CA PHE A 172 12.20 -3.71 17.66
C PHE A 172 13.57 -3.09 17.93
N GLN A 173 13.68 -2.15 18.88
CA GLN A 173 14.96 -1.53 19.26
C GLN A 173 16.05 -2.55 19.64
N PRO A 174 15.77 -3.64 20.38
CA PRO A 174 16.77 -4.65 20.70
C PRO A 174 17.38 -5.35 19.47
N TYR A 175 16.71 -5.27 18.33
CA TYR A 175 17.13 -5.88 17.05
C TYR A 175 17.65 -4.85 16.06
N ALA A 176 17.87 -3.62 16.50
CA ALA A 176 18.29 -2.52 15.65
C ALA A 176 19.61 -2.84 14.95
N LYS A 177 19.64 -2.65 13.64
CA LYS A 177 20.85 -2.64 12.82
C LYS A 177 20.84 -1.38 11.99
N GLN A 178 21.99 -0.76 11.82
CA GLN A 178 22.09 0.42 10.98
C GLN A 178 21.70 0.09 9.54
N CYS A 179 20.70 0.81 9.02
CA CYS A 179 20.21 0.69 7.65
C CYS A 179 20.31 2.06 6.98
N VAL A 180 21.52 2.43 6.55
CA VAL A 180 21.88 3.76 6.02
C VAL A 180 20.91 4.25 4.94
N ASN A 181 20.49 3.38 4.02
CA ASN A 181 19.54 3.76 2.98
C ASN A 181 18.13 4.03 3.54
N ALA A 182 17.63 3.21 4.47
CA ALA A 182 16.34 3.44 5.11
C ALA A 182 16.33 4.75 5.91
N GLU A 183 17.41 5.01 6.66
CA GLU A 183 17.58 6.24 7.45
C GLU A 183 17.64 7.49 6.57
N ARG A 184 18.20 7.39 5.37
CA ARG A 184 18.28 8.48 4.41
C ARG A 184 16.97 8.70 3.64
N ILE A 185 16.29 7.63 3.23
CA ILE A 185 15.15 7.68 2.30
C ILE A 185 13.83 7.93 3.03
N ILE A 186 13.56 7.18 4.11
CA ILE A 186 12.27 7.22 4.79
C ILE A 186 11.88 8.63 5.28
N PRO A 187 12.77 9.42 5.94
CA PRO A 187 12.43 10.76 6.38
C PRO A 187 12.16 11.76 5.24
N ARG A 188 12.50 11.39 4.02
CA ARG A 188 12.31 12.20 2.80
C ARG A 188 11.16 11.70 1.94
N THR A 189 10.45 10.66 2.36
CA THR A 189 9.37 10.02 1.60
C THR A 189 8.03 10.60 1.97
N ILE A 190 7.29 11.07 0.96
CA ILE A 190 5.87 11.44 1.10
C ILE A 190 5.03 10.64 0.11
N THR A 191 3.80 10.33 0.51
CA THR A 191 2.83 9.67 -0.36
C THR A 191 1.64 10.58 -0.60
N PHE A 192 1.05 10.47 -1.79
CA PHE A 192 -0.19 11.17 -2.10
C PHE A 192 -1.29 10.17 -2.42
N PRO A 193 -2.54 10.43 -2.00
CA PRO A 193 -3.67 9.56 -2.29
C PRO A 193 -3.91 9.49 -3.79
N CYS A 194 -4.23 8.29 -4.26
CA CYS A 194 -4.62 8.03 -5.63
C CYS A 194 -5.73 6.98 -5.63
N HIS A 195 -6.93 7.35 -6.00
CA HIS A 195 -8.06 6.43 -6.14
C HIS A 195 -9.06 6.93 -7.18
N GLU A 196 -9.80 6.00 -7.72
CA GLU A 196 -10.73 6.21 -8.84
C GLU A 196 -11.93 7.13 -8.52
N GLY A 197 -12.14 7.43 -7.25
CA GLY A 197 -13.20 8.33 -6.78
C GLY A 197 -12.79 9.80 -6.67
N LEU A 198 -11.53 10.17 -7.00
CA LEU A 198 -11.11 11.57 -7.03
C LEU A 198 -11.68 12.25 -8.28
N SER A 199 -12.35 13.38 -8.08
CA SER A 199 -12.78 14.28 -9.17
C SER A 199 -11.60 15.16 -9.64
N ASP A 200 -11.79 15.84 -10.77
CA ASP A 200 -10.80 16.80 -11.27
C ASP A 200 -10.64 17.99 -10.29
N GLU A 201 -11.72 18.39 -9.58
CA GLU A 201 -11.67 19.40 -8.53
C GLU A 201 -10.87 18.92 -7.31
N ASP A 202 -11.03 17.66 -6.89
CA ASP A 202 -10.25 17.08 -5.80
C ASP A 202 -8.76 17.05 -6.14
N ILE A 203 -8.43 16.70 -7.38
CA ILE A 203 -7.03 16.68 -7.86
C ILE A 203 -6.47 18.10 -7.87
N ALA A 204 -7.19 19.07 -8.41
CA ALA A 204 -6.76 20.47 -8.45
C ALA A 204 -6.56 21.02 -7.04
N PHE A 205 -7.50 20.76 -6.12
CA PHE A 205 -7.38 21.15 -4.72
C PHE A 205 -6.15 20.54 -4.05
N MET A 206 -5.95 19.23 -4.22
CA MET A 206 -4.79 18.51 -3.65
C MET A 206 -3.47 19.09 -4.18
N VAL A 207 -3.35 19.32 -5.48
CA VAL A 207 -2.15 19.87 -6.11
C VAL A 207 -1.87 21.28 -5.62
N ASP A 208 -2.90 22.11 -5.49
CA ASP A 208 -2.77 23.49 -4.95
C ASP A 208 -2.24 23.46 -3.50
N ARG A 209 -2.79 22.60 -2.64
CA ARG A 209 -2.29 22.43 -1.26
C ARG A 209 -0.85 21.93 -1.24
N ILE A 210 -0.49 20.97 -2.08
CA ILE A 210 0.88 20.46 -2.16
C ILE A 210 1.84 21.60 -2.60
N ALA A 211 1.47 22.38 -3.59
CA ALA A 211 2.29 23.50 -4.07
C ALA A 211 2.45 24.61 -3.03
N ALA A 212 1.43 24.84 -2.21
CA ALA A 212 1.42 25.83 -1.12
C ALA A 212 2.06 25.31 0.18
N ALA A 213 2.49 24.06 0.24
CA ALA A 213 3.03 23.47 1.48
C ALA A 213 4.21 24.28 2.03
N PRO A 214 4.25 24.55 3.35
CA PRO A 214 5.26 25.40 3.95
C PRO A 214 6.65 24.79 3.82
N LYS A 215 7.60 25.62 3.39
CA LYS A 215 9.03 25.31 3.44
C LYS A 215 9.55 25.76 4.81
N ALA A 216 10.46 24.98 5.41
CA ALA A 216 11.05 25.33 6.69
C ALA A 216 11.64 26.77 6.64
N GLY A 217 11.18 27.66 7.51
CA GLY A 217 11.61 29.06 7.57
C GLY A 217 10.68 30.10 6.93
N ALA A 218 9.52 29.70 6.41
CA ALA A 218 8.43 30.61 6.06
C ALA A 218 7.43 30.67 7.24
N SER A 219 7.78 31.40 8.30
CA SER A 219 6.89 31.83 9.40
C SER A 219 6.52 33.30 9.19
#